data_b32fe2a2b54601f748c07b4eb4b49d5c
#
_entry.id   b32fe2a2b54601f748c07b4eb4b49d5c
#
_cell.length_a   1.000
_cell.length_b   1.000
_cell.length_c   1.000
_cell.angle_alpha   90.00
_cell.angle_beta   90.00
_cell.angle_gamma   90.00
#
_symmetry.space_group_name_H-M   'P 1'
#
loop_
_entity.id
_entity.type
_entity.pdbx_description
1 polymer ?
#
loop_
_entity_poly.entity_id
_entity_poly.type
_entity_poly.pdbx_seq_one_letter_code
_entity_poly.pdbx_strand_id
1 'polypeptide(L)'
;GLEWQDGAGYRLAKLPVPAQGKVGFTSLPITRMGIQFTNRVSKLGLAKRSNLTNGSGVALGDVNGDGLCDIYFCRLEGDNQLYLNQGNLRFQLTPKENGAAATGYLTRGAAFADLDGDNDLDLVLTTFRKGTLCLNNDGNGVFADVTKDVGLESMASGTSVALGDVDRDGDLDLYVANFGELALLRDGGSFAVRKAGGKTIVTGRHAKRLKIINGKIVEFGEADAFYLNKGNGEFQRVPWATQLFRSPGGDPIAEPIDFGLSVQIRDINADGHPDIYVCNDFQTPDRFWLNDGEGRFRELGPTAIRSVSYASMGVDFADLDRDGHTDFFVAEMLSRTPMNRLLKISPNTPPSPQPGDSLDRLQVPRNTL
;
A
#
# COMPACT_ATOMS: atom_id res chain seq x y z
N GLY A 1 -8.76 22.23 24.26
CA GLY A 1 -9.39 21.19 23.43
C GLY A 1 -10.24 21.85 22.36
N LEU A 2 -10.61 21.09 21.33
CA LEU A 2 -11.52 21.55 20.29
C LEU A 2 -12.93 21.64 20.86
N GLU A 3 -13.67 22.72 20.52
CA GLU A 3 -15.08 22.85 20.84
C GLU A 3 -15.89 22.14 19.75
N TRP A 4 -16.43 20.97 20.08
CA TRP A 4 -17.22 20.17 19.17
C TRP A 4 -18.67 20.64 19.14
N GLN A 5 -19.25 20.69 17.94
CA GLN A 5 -20.65 20.98 17.68
C GLN A 5 -21.29 19.76 17.05
N ASP A 6 -22.39 19.27 17.63
CA ASP A 6 -23.13 18.14 17.10
C ASP A 6 -24.09 18.59 15.99
N GLY A 7 -24.08 17.90 14.85
CA GLY A 7 -25.02 18.01 13.75
C GLY A 7 -25.82 16.71 13.58
N ALA A 8 -26.75 16.69 12.64
CA ALA A 8 -27.51 15.47 12.32
C ALA A 8 -26.60 14.45 11.63
N GLY A 9 -26.10 13.45 12.39
CA GLY A 9 -25.21 12.41 11.89
C GLY A 9 -23.73 12.78 11.74
N TYR A 10 -23.32 13.93 12.25
CA TYR A 10 -21.90 14.34 12.26
C TYR A 10 -21.56 15.25 13.44
N ARG A 11 -20.27 15.34 13.74
CA ARG A 11 -19.70 16.32 14.67
C ARG A 11 -18.67 17.17 13.95
N LEU A 12 -18.64 18.45 14.21
CA LEU A 12 -17.64 19.36 13.65
C LEU A 12 -17.03 20.23 14.74
N ALA A 13 -15.77 20.58 14.57
CA ALA A 13 -15.09 21.54 15.40
C ALA A 13 -14.29 22.52 14.53
N LYS A 14 -14.33 23.80 14.88
CA LYS A 14 -13.50 24.79 14.21
C LYS A 14 -12.04 24.61 14.64
N LEU A 15 -11.17 24.34 13.70
CA LEU A 15 -9.73 24.28 13.96
C LEU A 15 -9.20 25.70 14.23
N PRO A 16 -8.49 25.94 15.34
CA PRO A 16 -7.78 27.18 15.56
C PRO A 16 -6.61 27.28 14.58
N VAL A 17 -6.79 28.04 13.51
CA VAL A 17 -5.72 28.33 12.57
C VAL A 17 -4.98 29.58 13.04
N PRO A 18 -3.66 29.52 13.33
CA PRO A 18 -2.89 30.67 13.71
C PRO A 18 -2.97 31.76 12.63
N ALA A 19 -3.31 32.99 13.01
CA ALA A 19 -3.39 34.11 12.08
C ALA A 19 -2.00 34.49 11.50
N GLN A 20 -0.94 34.08 12.18
CA GLN A 20 0.45 34.25 11.75
C GLN A 20 1.24 32.99 12.06
N GLY A 21 1.90 32.45 11.05
CA GLY A 21 2.75 31.26 11.16
C GLY A 21 3.74 31.20 10.00
N LYS A 22 4.86 30.52 10.20
CA LYS A 22 5.74 30.16 9.08
C LYS A 22 5.15 28.94 8.41
N VAL A 23 4.94 29.02 7.09
CA VAL A 23 4.60 27.85 6.26
C VAL A 23 5.82 26.94 6.17
N GLY A 24 5.61 25.63 6.29
CA GLY A 24 6.62 24.60 6.11
C GLY A 24 6.77 23.69 7.33
N PHE A 25 7.80 22.85 7.27
CA PHE A 25 8.14 21.88 8.29
C PHE A 25 9.43 22.29 9.03
N THR A 26 9.47 22.03 10.32
CA THR A 26 10.67 22.21 11.12
C THR A 26 11.27 20.83 11.43
N SER A 27 12.53 20.61 11.04
CA SER A 27 13.25 19.40 11.42
C SER A 27 13.60 19.46 12.92
N LEU A 28 13.16 18.44 13.65
CA LEU A 28 13.47 18.32 15.08
C LEU A 28 14.66 17.38 15.29
N PRO A 29 15.58 17.70 16.22
CA PRO A 29 16.69 16.81 16.55
C PRO A 29 16.17 15.51 17.18
N ILE A 30 16.51 14.37 16.60
CA ILE A 30 16.12 13.02 17.08
C ILE A 30 16.50 12.83 18.54
N THR A 31 17.68 13.30 18.94
CA THR A 31 18.18 13.21 20.32
C THR A 31 17.27 13.90 21.35
N ARG A 32 16.53 14.92 20.94
CA ARG A 32 15.56 15.62 21.79
C ARG A 32 14.28 14.84 21.96
N MET A 33 13.92 14.04 20.95
CA MET A 33 12.65 13.30 20.91
C MET A 33 12.72 11.94 21.58
N GLY A 34 13.90 11.40 21.87
CA GLY A 34 14.08 10.06 22.44
C GLY A 34 13.96 8.92 21.43
N ILE A 35 13.78 9.22 20.14
CA ILE A 35 13.67 8.23 19.09
C ILE A 35 15.08 7.77 18.66
N GLN A 36 15.31 6.44 18.67
CA GLN A 36 16.56 5.83 18.23
C GLN A 36 16.27 4.72 17.22
N PHE A 37 15.71 5.11 16.08
CA PHE A 37 15.37 4.19 15.01
C PHE A 37 16.30 4.35 13.82
N THR A 38 16.78 3.22 13.29
CA THR A 38 17.48 3.16 12.01
C THR A 38 17.04 1.90 11.27
N ASN A 39 16.43 2.08 10.12
CA ASN A 39 16.14 0.96 9.24
C ASN A 39 17.43 0.53 8.52
N ARG A 40 17.85 -0.71 8.73
CA ARG A 40 19.07 -1.26 8.14
C ARG A 40 18.74 -2.53 7.37
N VAL A 41 19.40 -2.68 6.23
CA VAL A 41 19.40 -3.93 5.45
C VAL A 41 20.84 -4.38 5.31
N SER A 42 21.11 -5.63 5.61
CA SER A 42 22.44 -6.20 5.49
C SER A 42 22.88 -6.28 4.02
N LYS A 43 24.20 -6.24 3.78
CA LYS A 43 24.75 -6.44 2.42
C LYS A 43 24.29 -7.78 1.81
N LEU A 44 24.17 -8.82 2.63
CA LEU A 44 23.67 -10.12 2.21
C LEU A 44 22.18 -10.07 1.86
N GLY A 45 21.38 -9.34 2.62
CA GLY A 45 19.96 -9.09 2.35
C GLY A 45 19.78 -8.41 1.01
N LEU A 46 20.52 -7.34 0.75
CA LEU A 46 20.50 -6.61 -0.52
C LEU A 46 20.94 -7.46 -1.71
N ALA A 47 22.00 -8.25 -1.55
CA ALA A 47 22.50 -9.12 -2.60
C ALA A 47 21.52 -10.24 -2.97
N LYS A 48 20.69 -10.68 -2.05
CA LYS A 48 19.68 -11.73 -2.26
C LYS A 48 18.33 -11.20 -2.73
N ARG A 49 17.99 -9.94 -2.44
CA ARG A 49 16.65 -9.38 -2.60
C ARG A 49 16.73 -7.88 -2.83
N SER A 50 16.82 -7.47 -4.08
CA SER A 50 16.92 -6.04 -4.42
C SER A 50 15.66 -5.25 -4.03
N ASN A 51 14.48 -5.90 -3.98
CA ASN A 51 13.22 -5.27 -3.59
C ASN A 51 13.11 -4.93 -2.08
N LEU A 52 14.08 -5.35 -1.24
CA LEU A 52 14.19 -4.83 0.13
C LEU A 52 14.56 -3.34 0.19
N THR A 53 14.99 -2.76 -0.92
CA THR A 53 15.28 -1.31 -0.99
C THR A 53 14.03 -0.43 -1.14
N ASN A 54 12.84 -1.03 -1.32
CA ASN A 54 11.59 -0.28 -1.47
C ASN A 54 11.16 0.44 -0.19
N GLY A 55 11.87 0.22 0.92
CA GLY A 55 11.60 0.91 2.18
C GLY A 55 10.74 0.10 3.15
N SER A 56 10.38 0.75 4.23
CA SER A 56 9.44 0.24 5.23
C SER A 56 8.59 1.37 5.80
N GLY A 57 7.40 1.03 6.27
CA GLY A 57 6.34 1.94 6.66
C GLY A 57 6.48 2.50 8.08
N VAL A 58 5.63 3.47 8.31
CA VAL A 58 5.36 4.07 9.61
C VAL A 58 3.86 4.17 9.80
N ALA A 59 3.37 3.91 11.01
CA ALA A 59 1.99 4.17 11.40
C ALA A 59 1.96 5.13 12.60
N LEU A 60 0.94 5.96 12.64
CA LEU A 60 0.70 6.96 13.69
C LEU A 60 -0.69 6.73 14.28
N GLY A 61 -0.80 6.70 15.59
CA GLY A 61 -2.07 6.53 16.29
C GLY A 61 -1.87 6.60 17.80
N ASP A 62 -2.93 6.84 18.54
CA ASP A 62 -2.96 6.74 20.00
C ASP A 62 -3.33 5.30 20.36
N VAL A 63 -2.32 4.48 20.67
CA VAL A 63 -2.51 3.04 20.89
C VAL A 63 -2.80 2.67 22.34
N ASN A 64 -2.69 3.62 23.26
CA ASN A 64 -2.89 3.40 24.69
C ASN A 64 -4.00 4.29 25.29
N GLY A 65 -4.74 5.04 24.45
CA GLY A 65 -5.87 5.85 24.83
C GLY A 65 -5.54 7.08 25.68
N ASP A 66 -4.27 7.53 25.69
CA ASP A 66 -3.82 8.68 26.50
C ASP A 66 -4.05 10.05 25.83
N GLY A 67 -4.54 10.09 24.60
CA GLY A 67 -4.80 11.29 23.80
C GLY A 67 -3.57 11.82 23.08
N LEU A 68 -2.45 11.10 23.07
CA LEU A 68 -1.21 11.48 22.41
C LEU A 68 -0.91 10.50 21.26
N CYS A 69 -0.50 11.03 20.12
CA CYS A 69 -0.19 10.22 18.96
C CYS A 69 1.16 9.51 19.13
N ASP A 70 1.15 8.18 19.08
CA ASP A 70 2.29 7.29 19.12
C ASP A 70 2.85 7.02 17.73
N ILE A 71 4.04 6.41 17.65
CA ILE A 71 4.74 6.13 16.39
C ILE A 71 5.18 4.68 16.34
N TYR A 72 4.76 3.99 15.29
CA TYR A 72 5.22 2.65 14.95
C TYR A 72 6.13 2.67 13.73
N PHE A 73 7.32 2.06 13.82
CA PHE A 73 8.26 1.92 12.72
C PHE A 73 8.43 0.47 12.30
N CYS A 74 8.14 0.18 11.05
CA CYS A 74 8.48 -1.10 10.43
C CYS A 74 9.99 -1.22 10.19
N ARG A 75 10.53 -2.44 10.33
CA ARG A 75 11.93 -2.73 10.06
C ARG A 75 12.09 -3.89 9.09
N LEU A 76 12.93 -3.70 8.08
CA LEU A 76 13.22 -4.72 7.08
C LEU A 76 14.09 -5.86 7.62
N GLU A 77 15.00 -5.59 8.53
CA GLU A 77 15.76 -6.62 9.24
C GLU A 77 15.83 -6.26 10.72
N GLY A 78 15.31 -7.15 11.56
CA GLY A 78 15.19 -6.98 13.01
C GLY A 78 13.79 -6.62 13.47
N ASP A 79 13.64 -6.36 14.77
CA ASP A 79 12.35 -6.09 15.40
C ASP A 79 11.84 -4.69 15.05
N ASN A 80 10.54 -4.58 14.81
CA ASN A 80 9.86 -3.31 14.70
C ASN A 80 9.88 -2.54 16.03
N GLN A 81 9.60 -1.26 15.98
CA GLN A 81 9.66 -0.41 17.16
C GLN A 81 8.39 0.44 17.30
N LEU A 82 7.73 0.29 18.44
CA LEU A 82 6.64 1.15 18.87
C LEU A 82 7.20 2.15 19.90
N TYR A 83 6.90 3.42 19.70
CA TYR A 83 7.28 4.51 20.58
C TYR A 83 6.03 5.19 21.11
N LEU A 84 5.82 5.13 22.43
CA LEU A 84 4.75 5.87 23.10
C LEU A 84 5.13 7.33 23.33
N ASN A 85 4.21 8.22 23.00
CA ASN A 85 4.36 9.65 23.18
C ASN A 85 4.18 10.03 24.66
N GLN A 86 5.15 10.65 25.24
CA GLN A 86 5.15 11.11 26.65
C GLN A 86 4.79 12.59 26.79
N GLY A 87 4.19 13.18 25.75
CA GLY A 87 3.96 14.61 25.67
C GLY A 87 5.21 15.42 25.28
N ASN A 88 4.99 16.67 24.85
CA ASN A 88 6.04 17.58 24.41
C ASN A 88 6.99 17.00 23.33
N LEU A 89 6.48 16.15 22.46
CA LEU A 89 7.23 15.43 21.40
C LEU A 89 8.39 14.60 21.96
N ARG A 90 8.20 13.99 23.10
CA ARG A 90 9.12 13.01 23.67
C ARG A 90 8.51 11.62 23.56
N PHE A 91 9.31 10.67 23.12
CA PHE A 91 8.87 9.31 22.82
C PHE A 91 9.69 8.29 23.60
N GLN A 92 9.03 7.27 24.11
CA GLN A 92 9.64 6.16 24.83
C GLN A 92 9.42 4.86 24.06
N LEU A 93 10.50 4.15 23.77
CA LEU A 93 10.43 2.83 23.15
C LEU A 93 9.75 1.84 24.11
N THR A 94 8.77 1.10 23.59
CA THR A 94 8.12 0.02 24.36
C THR A 94 9.02 -1.21 24.46
N PRO A 95 8.87 -2.03 25.51
CA PRO A 95 9.54 -3.32 25.59
C PRO A 95 9.01 -4.28 24.52
N LYS A 96 9.78 -5.29 24.14
CA LYS A 96 9.38 -6.27 23.10
C LYS A 96 8.21 -7.14 23.52
N GLU A 97 8.06 -7.32 24.80
CA GLU A 97 7.03 -8.14 25.45
C GLU A 97 5.63 -7.57 25.23
N ASN A 98 5.52 -6.32 24.75
CA ASN A 98 4.23 -5.75 24.38
C ASN A 98 3.64 -6.34 23.07
N GLY A 99 4.33 -7.24 22.38
CA GLY A 99 3.85 -7.93 21.19
C GLY A 99 4.02 -7.16 19.86
N ALA A 100 4.24 -5.85 19.88
CA ALA A 100 4.34 -5.03 18.67
C ALA A 100 5.63 -5.25 17.85
N ALA A 101 6.62 -5.95 18.39
CA ALA A 101 7.92 -6.13 17.76
C ALA A 101 7.89 -6.93 16.45
N ALA A 102 6.88 -7.77 16.22
CA ALA A 102 6.73 -8.65 15.06
C ALA A 102 8.04 -9.40 14.73
N THR A 103 8.65 -10.00 15.76
CA THR A 103 9.97 -10.65 15.67
C THR A 103 9.99 -11.76 14.60
N GLY A 104 11.00 -11.72 13.72
CA GLY A 104 11.17 -12.72 12.66
C GLY A 104 10.36 -12.44 11.39
N TYR A 105 9.71 -11.29 11.32
CA TYR A 105 9.09 -10.77 10.11
C TYR A 105 9.96 -9.67 9.48
N LEU A 106 9.90 -9.56 8.15
CA LEU A 106 10.44 -8.43 7.41
C LEU A 106 9.25 -7.57 7.01
N THR A 107 8.98 -6.51 7.76
CA THR A 107 7.76 -5.71 7.62
C THR A 107 7.96 -4.52 6.70
N ARG A 108 6.91 -4.15 5.97
CA ARG A 108 6.96 -3.07 4.98
C ARG A 108 5.90 -2.00 5.22
N GLY A 109 4.63 -2.32 5.07
CA GLY A 109 3.52 -1.42 5.36
C GLY A 109 3.02 -1.60 6.79
N ALA A 110 2.46 -0.55 7.36
CA ALA A 110 1.79 -0.56 8.65
C ALA A 110 0.58 0.39 8.61
N ALA A 111 -0.50 -0.01 9.27
CA ALA A 111 -1.65 0.84 9.54
C ALA A 111 -2.22 0.52 10.92
N PHE A 112 -2.61 1.56 11.66
CA PHE A 112 -3.43 1.45 12.85
C PHE A 112 -4.90 1.68 12.49
N ALA A 113 -5.78 0.83 12.99
CA ALA A 113 -7.22 0.98 12.87
C ALA A 113 -7.93 0.15 13.93
N ASP A 114 -9.12 0.56 14.33
CA ASP A 114 -10.05 -0.25 15.09
C ASP A 114 -10.69 -1.25 14.13
N LEU A 115 -10.33 -2.53 14.22
CA LEU A 115 -10.73 -3.57 13.28
C LEU A 115 -11.90 -4.41 13.78
N ASP A 116 -12.09 -4.50 15.09
CA ASP A 116 -13.10 -5.33 15.73
C ASP A 116 -14.21 -4.53 16.45
N GLY A 117 -14.13 -3.20 16.40
CA GLY A 117 -15.15 -2.29 16.92
C GLY A 117 -15.08 -2.07 18.43
N ASP A 118 -13.92 -2.37 19.06
CA ASP A 118 -13.73 -2.19 20.51
C ASP A 118 -13.22 -0.80 20.90
N ASN A 119 -12.98 0.08 19.92
CA ASN A 119 -12.42 1.43 19.98
C ASN A 119 -10.93 1.52 20.32
N ASP A 120 -10.21 0.43 20.26
CA ASP A 120 -8.77 0.39 20.38
C ASP A 120 -8.11 0.30 19.00
N LEU A 121 -6.91 0.83 18.84
CA LEU A 121 -6.22 0.78 17.55
C LEU A 121 -5.41 -0.49 17.41
N ASP A 122 -5.87 -1.41 16.60
CA ASP A 122 -5.14 -2.60 16.16
C ASP A 122 -4.07 -2.25 15.14
N LEU A 123 -3.19 -3.20 14.85
CA LEU A 123 -2.06 -3.00 13.95
C LEU A 123 -2.06 -4.03 12.82
N VAL A 124 -2.20 -3.55 11.58
CA VAL A 124 -2.02 -4.35 10.36
C VAL A 124 -0.66 -4.10 9.77
N LEU A 125 0.08 -5.17 9.47
CA LEU A 125 1.42 -5.11 8.89
C LEU A 125 1.47 -5.93 7.60
N THR A 126 2.06 -5.36 6.54
CA THR A 126 2.48 -6.17 5.40
C THR A 126 3.87 -6.71 5.60
N THR A 127 4.10 -7.93 5.15
CA THR A 127 5.37 -8.61 5.35
C THR A 127 5.94 -9.17 4.06
N PHE A 128 7.23 -9.46 4.08
CA PHE A 128 7.89 -10.14 2.99
C PHE A 128 7.72 -11.66 3.14
N ARG A 129 7.00 -12.31 2.21
CA ARG A 129 6.80 -13.78 2.12
C ARG A 129 6.06 -14.44 3.29
N LYS A 130 5.43 -13.65 4.14
CA LYS A 130 4.62 -14.15 5.25
C LYS A 130 3.25 -13.48 5.33
N GLY A 131 2.83 -12.84 4.23
CA GLY A 131 1.51 -12.24 4.09
C GLY A 131 1.29 -10.99 4.91
N THR A 132 0.07 -10.84 5.36
CA THR A 132 -0.39 -9.76 6.21
C THR A 132 -0.46 -10.26 7.64
N LEU A 133 0.08 -9.50 8.58
CA LEU A 133 0.04 -9.78 10.01
C LEU A 133 -0.98 -8.85 10.65
N CYS A 134 -1.86 -9.39 11.49
CA CYS A 134 -2.81 -8.64 12.29
C CYS A 134 -2.48 -8.82 13.76
N LEU A 135 -2.27 -7.70 14.45
CA LEU A 135 -1.98 -7.66 15.87
C LEU A 135 -3.10 -6.89 16.57
N ASN A 136 -3.92 -7.59 17.36
CA ASN A 136 -5.00 -6.98 18.13
C ASN A 136 -4.42 -6.33 19.39
N ASN A 137 -4.91 -5.13 19.71
CA ASN A 137 -4.52 -4.32 20.87
C ASN A 137 -5.45 -4.63 22.05
N ASP A 138 -4.97 -4.47 23.26
CA ASP A 138 -5.78 -4.56 24.49
C ASP A 138 -6.19 -3.19 25.06
N GLY A 139 -6.06 -2.12 24.25
CA GLY A 139 -6.32 -0.74 24.64
C GLY A 139 -5.22 -0.08 25.50
N ASN A 140 -4.18 -0.80 25.82
CA ASN A 140 -3.05 -0.28 26.59
C ASN A 140 -1.72 -0.32 25.81
N GLY A 141 -1.78 -0.58 24.49
CA GLY A 141 -0.60 -0.72 23.62
C GLY A 141 0.11 -2.08 23.77
N VAL A 142 -0.60 -3.12 24.23
CA VAL A 142 -0.12 -4.50 24.25
C VAL A 142 -0.83 -5.28 23.15
N PHE A 143 -0.06 -5.94 22.31
CA PHE A 143 -0.53 -6.55 21.09
C PHE A 143 -0.43 -8.08 21.09
N ALA A 144 -1.46 -8.74 20.57
CA ALA A 144 -1.50 -10.18 20.35
C ALA A 144 -1.63 -10.51 18.87
N ASP A 145 -0.86 -11.49 18.36
CA ASP A 145 -0.98 -11.97 16.99
C ASP A 145 -2.26 -12.80 16.82
N VAL A 146 -3.22 -12.23 16.09
CA VAL A 146 -4.52 -12.86 15.78
C VAL A 146 -4.65 -13.19 14.28
N THR A 147 -3.59 -13.06 13.50
CA THR A 147 -3.57 -13.19 12.05
C THR A 147 -4.33 -14.40 11.51
N LYS A 148 -4.16 -15.56 12.16
CA LYS A 148 -4.80 -16.79 11.77
C LYS A 148 -6.29 -16.78 12.11
N ASP A 149 -6.61 -16.29 13.28
CA ASP A 149 -7.97 -16.33 13.83
C ASP A 149 -8.89 -15.39 13.06
N VAL A 150 -8.34 -14.28 12.55
CA VAL A 150 -9.05 -13.29 11.74
C VAL A 150 -9.01 -13.57 10.22
N GLY A 151 -8.43 -14.67 9.76
CA GLY A 151 -8.47 -15.09 8.34
C GLY A 151 -7.48 -14.40 7.40
N LEU A 152 -6.43 -13.76 7.91
CA LEU A 152 -5.43 -13.02 7.10
C LEU A 152 -4.18 -13.86 6.72
N GLU A 153 -4.15 -15.16 7.02
CA GLU A 153 -3.01 -16.01 6.65
C GLU A 153 -2.76 -16.00 5.14
N SER A 154 -1.54 -15.66 4.75
CA SER A 154 -1.10 -15.73 3.36
C SER A 154 0.42 -15.86 3.28
N MET A 155 0.95 -16.06 2.06
CA MET A 155 2.40 -16.13 1.80
C MET A 155 2.85 -15.05 0.82
N ALA A 156 2.01 -14.06 0.59
CA ALA A 156 2.31 -12.95 -0.32
C ALA A 156 3.40 -12.02 0.23
N SER A 157 3.94 -11.19 -0.64
CA SER A 157 4.95 -10.18 -0.30
C SER A 157 4.34 -8.79 -0.43
N GLY A 158 3.56 -8.41 0.59
CA GLY A 158 2.90 -7.10 0.66
C GLY A 158 3.88 -5.94 0.81
N THR A 159 3.50 -4.80 0.28
CA THR A 159 4.25 -3.54 0.36
C THR A 159 3.47 -2.46 1.09
N SER A 160 2.19 -2.35 0.84
CA SER A 160 1.31 -1.34 1.40
C SER A 160 -0.05 -1.94 1.75
N VAL A 161 -0.73 -1.29 2.66
CA VAL A 161 -2.06 -1.64 3.13
C VAL A 161 -2.91 -0.38 3.19
N ALA A 162 -4.19 -0.50 2.82
CA ALA A 162 -5.20 0.52 3.02
C ALA A 162 -6.48 -0.10 3.60
N LEU A 163 -7.14 0.66 4.43
CA LEU A 163 -8.38 0.31 5.10
C LEU A 163 -9.49 1.31 4.76
N GLY A 164 -10.70 0.85 4.61
CA GLY A 164 -11.87 1.68 4.34
C GLY A 164 -13.15 0.84 4.33
N ASP A 165 -14.24 1.40 4.80
CA ASP A 165 -15.57 0.80 4.75
C ASP A 165 -16.12 0.97 3.33
N VAL A 166 -15.92 -0.04 2.46
CA VAL A 166 -16.23 0.09 1.03
C VAL A 166 -17.64 -0.36 0.67
N ASP A 167 -18.29 -1.18 1.50
CA ASP A 167 -19.65 -1.64 1.30
C ASP A 167 -20.67 -1.01 2.28
N ARG A 168 -20.17 -0.13 3.16
CA ARG A 168 -20.96 0.67 4.11
C ARG A 168 -21.69 -0.15 5.16
N ASP A 169 -21.07 -1.23 5.59
CA ASP A 169 -21.60 -2.02 6.69
C ASP A 169 -21.10 -1.55 8.07
N GLY A 170 -20.16 -0.58 8.10
CA GLY A 170 -19.60 0.05 9.29
C GLY A 170 -18.27 -0.56 9.70
N ASP A 171 -17.80 -1.61 9.04
CA ASP A 171 -16.55 -2.28 9.34
C ASP A 171 -15.46 -1.90 8.30
N LEU A 172 -14.21 -1.86 8.70
CA LEU A 172 -13.11 -1.48 7.80
C LEU A 172 -12.64 -2.68 6.98
N ASP A 173 -12.80 -2.60 5.67
CA ASP A 173 -12.26 -3.55 4.69
C ASP A 173 -10.78 -3.30 4.43
N LEU A 174 -10.09 -4.30 3.89
CA LEU A 174 -8.65 -4.29 3.75
C LEU A 174 -8.21 -4.56 2.31
N TYR A 175 -7.42 -3.66 1.75
CA TYR A 175 -6.68 -3.88 0.51
C TYR A 175 -5.18 -3.98 0.77
N VAL A 176 -4.53 -5.02 0.24
CA VAL A 176 -3.09 -5.25 0.35
C VAL A 176 -2.46 -5.22 -1.03
N ALA A 177 -1.62 -4.23 -1.28
CA ALA A 177 -0.80 -4.17 -2.49
C ALA A 177 0.40 -5.12 -2.36
N ASN A 178 0.61 -5.98 -3.36
CA ASN A 178 1.67 -6.97 -3.38
C ASN A 178 2.67 -6.71 -4.52
N PHE A 179 3.95 -6.75 -4.20
CA PHE A 179 5.02 -6.57 -5.20
C PHE A 179 5.58 -7.89 -5.70
N GLY A 180 5.69 -8.84 -4.81
CA GLY A 180 6.32 -10.12 -5.07
C GLY A 180 7.67 -10.31 -4.40
N GLU A 181 8.09 -11.58 -4.36
CA GLU A 181 9.31 -12.02 -3.66
C GLU A 181 10.59 -11.52 -4.33
N LEU A 182 10.62 -11.52 -5.65
CA LEU A 182 11.80 -11.23 -6.46
C LEU A 182 11.40 -10.42 -7.71
N ALA A 183 12.28 -9.56 -8.16
CA ALA A 183 12.31 -9.10 -9.55
C ALA A 183 13.11 -10.13 -10.35
N LEU A 184 12.40 -11.11 -10.93
CA LEU A 184 13.00 -12.34 -11.50
C LEU A 184 14.04 -12.06 -12.58
N LEU A 185 13.75 -11.10 -13.46
CA LEU A 185 14.64 -10.73 -14.56
C LEU A 185 15.87 -9.94 -14.09
N ARG A 186 15.74 -9.22 -12.96
CA ARG A 186 16.82 -8.44 -12.37
C ARG A 186 17.66 -9.24 -11.39
N ASP A 187 17.00 -10.00 -10.52
CA ASP A 187 17.65 -10.68 -9.38
C ASP A 187 18.05 -12.14 -9.70
N GLY A 188 17.73 -12.63 -10.92
CA GLY A 188 18.14 -13.95 -11.39
C GLY A 188 17.24 -15.08 -10.90
N GLY A 189 15.96 -15.08 -11.28
CA GLY A 189 15.05 -16.20 -11.02
C GLY A 189 15.27 -17.38 -11.99
N SER A 190 15.06 -18.63 -11.55
CA SER A 190 15.11 -19.78 -12.43
C SER A 190 13.80 -19.98 -13.17
N PHE A 191 13.86 -19.89 -14.49
CA PHE A 191 12.78 -20.26 -15.40
C PHE A 191 13.37 -20.84 -16.69
N ALA A 192 12.56 -21.55 -17.45
CA ALA A 192 12.96 -22.08 -18.75
C ALA A 192 11.94 -21.66 -19.80
N VAL A 193 12.42 -21.35 -20.99
CA VAL A 193 11.60 -21.09 -22.18
C VAL A 193 11.61 -22.30 -23.07
N ARG A 194 10.42 -22.79 -23.43
CA ARG A 194 10.26 -23.97 -24.27
C ARG A 194 9.29 -23.71 -25.41
N LYS A 195 9.44 -24.43 -26.50
CA LYS A 195 8.42 -24.49 -27.56
C LYS A 195 7.54 -25.71 -27.34
N ALA A 196 6.24 -25.49 -27.28
CA ALA A 196 5.25 -26.53 -27.16
C ALA A 196 4.04 -26.19 -28.06
N GLY A 197 3.62 -27.10 -28.93
CA GLY A 197 2.49 -26.88 -29.86
C GLY A 197 2.65 -25.65 -30.75
N GLY A 198 3.89 -25.34 -31.19
CA GLY A 198 4.19 -24.15 -32.01
C GLY A 198 4.20 -22.81 -31.24
N LYS A 199 3.89 -22.80 -29.95
CA LYS A 199 3.93 -21.62 -29.09
C LYS A 199 5.15 -21.64 -28.18
N THR A 200 5.70 -20.47 -27.92
CA THR A 200 6.73 -20.30 -26.89
C THR A 200 6.06 -20.20 -25.54
N ILE A 201 6.46 -21.02 -24.58
CA ILE A 201 5.92 -21.02 -23.21
C ILE A 201 7.04 -20.86 -22.19
N VAL A 202 6.73 -20.23 -21.06
CA VAL A 202 7.62 -20.16 -19.91
C VAL A 202 7.25 -21.26 -18.92
N THR A 203 8.24 -21.93 -18.34
CA THR A 203 8.08 -22.97 -17.34
C THR A 203 9.01 -22.72 -16.15
N GLY A 204 8.67 -23.26 -14.97
CA GLY A 204 9.41 -23.09 -13.73
C GLY A 204 8.53 -22.58 -12.60
N ARG A 205 9.10 -22.45 -11.40
CA ARG A 205 8.38 -22.04 -10.18
C ARG A 205 7.60 -20.73 -10.35
N HIS A 206 8.17 -19.78 -11.09
CA HIS A 206 7.61 -18.44 -11.25
C HIS A 206 6.97 -18.21 -12.63
N ALA A 207 6.63 -19.28 -13.35
CA ALA A 207 6.11 -19.17 -14.72
C ALA A 207 4.83 -18.31 -14.84
N LYS A 208 3.99 -18.30 -13.82
CA LYS A 208 2.76 -17.46 -13.78
C LYS A 208 3.06 -15.97 -13.82
N ARG A 209 4.23 -15.54 -13.33
CA ARG A 209 4.68 -14.14 -13.31
C ARG A 209 5.42 -13.72 -14.57
N LEU A 210 5.59 -14.60 -15.55
CA LEU A 210 6.31 -14.33 -16.78
C LEU A 210 5.41 -14.59 -17.98
N LYS A 211 5.20 -13.58 -18.81
CA LYS A 211 4.45 -13.68 -20.07
C LYS A 211 5.36 -13.37 -21.25
N ILE A 212 5.05 -13.91 -22.42
CA ILE A 212 5.72 -13.54 -23.66
C ILE A 212 4.82 -12.60 -24.43
N ILE A 213 5.22 -11.33 -24.49
CA ILE A 213 4.50 -10.27 -25.18
C ILE A 213 5.40 -9.74 -26.30
N ASN A 214 4.93 -9.79 -27.55
CA ASN A 214 5.68 -9.35 -28.73
C ASN A 214 7.08 -9.97 -28.81
N GLY A 215 7.20 -11.27 -28.46
CA GLY A 215 8.46 -12.02 -28.48
C GLY A 215 9.43 -11.72 -27.34
N LYS A 216 9.09 -10.82 -26.43
CA LYS A 216 9.88 -10.49 -25.23
C LYS A 216 9.27 -11.15 -23.99
N ILE A 217 10.11 -11.56 -23.06
CA ILE A 217 9.66 -12.01 -21.73
C ILE A 217 9.37 -10.75 -20.89
N VAL A 218 8.15 -10.65 -20.40
CA VAL A 218 7.70 -9.60 -19.50
C VAL A 218 7.41 -10.22 -18.15
N GLU A 219 7.95 -9.60 -17.11
CA GLU A 219 7.72 -10.00 -15.73
C GLU A 219 6.56 -9.20 -15.13
N PHE A 220 5.79 -9.88 -14.28
CA PHE A 220 4.70 -9.33 -13.48
C PHE A 220 4.96 -9.56 -11.99
N GLY A 221 4.28 -8.81 -11.15
CA GLY A 221 4.37 -8.90 -9.70
C GLY A 221 3.63 -10.10 -9.09
N GLU A 222 3.08 -9.91 -7.93
CA GLU A 222 2.14 -10.81 -7.27
C GLU A 222 0.74 -10.19 -7.28
N ALA A 223 -0.27 -11.04 -7.20
CA ALA A 223 -1.64 -10.55 -7.11
C ALA A 223 -1.86 -9.81 -5.79
N ASP A 224 -2.51 -8.66 -5.88
CA ASP A 224 -3.01 -7.95 -4.73
C ASP A 224 -4.09 -8.78 -4.01
N ALA A 225 -4.35 -8.46 -2.77
CA ALA A 225 -5.39 -9.11 -2.00
C ALA A 225 -6.40 -8.09 -1.47
N PHE A 226 -7.67 -8.43 -1.61
CA PHE A 226 -8.77 -7.67 -1.04
C PHE A 226 -9.56 -8.56 -0.08
N TYR A 227 -9.92 -8.00 1.07
CA TYR A 227 -10.64 -8.69 2.12
C TYR A 227 -11.81 -7.81 2.59
N LEU A 228 -12.99 -8.42 2.71
CA LEU A 228 -14.12 -7.83 3.40
C LEU A 228 -14.04 -8.20 4.88
N ASN A 229 -14.20 -7.23 5.76
CA ASN A 229 -14.44 -7.45 7.18
C ASN A 229 -15.88 -7.97 7.37
N LYS A 230 -16.09 -8.90 8.25
CA LYS A 230 -17.40 -9.50 8.56
C LYS A 230 -17.95 -9.07 9.91
N GLY A 231 -17.37 -8.03 10.46
CA GLY A 231 -17.53 -7.61 11.84
C GLY A 231 -16.59 -8.37 12.79
N ASN A 232 -16.32 -7.78 13.93
CA ASN A 232 -15.41 -8.30 14.95
C ASN A 232 -14.00 -8.61 14.44
N GLY A 233 -13.51 -7.89 13.43
CA GLY A 233 -12.17 -8.08 12.85
C GLY A 233 -11.98 -9.36 12.04
N GLU A 234 -13.04 -10.10 11.70
CA GLU A 234 -12.96 -11.31 10.89
C GLU A 234 -12.94 -10.97 9.41
N PHE A 235 -11.85 -11.29 8.71
CA PHE A 235 -11.63 -10.97 7.30
C PHE A 235 -11.89 -12.15 6.37
N GLN A 236 -12.66 -11.90 5.32
CA GLN A 236 -12.88 -12.84 4.24
C GLN A 236 -12.18 -12.36 2.97
N ARG A 237 -11.19 -13.13 2.50
CA ARG A 237 -10.55 -12.85 1.22
C ARG A 237 -11.56 -12.95 0.07
N VAL A 238 -11.61 -11.90 -0.75
CA VAL A 238 -12.43 -11.85 -1.95
C VAL A 238 -11.61 -12.35 -3.15
N PRO A 239 -12.00 -13.47 -3.79
CA PRO A 239 -11.33 -13.93 -5.00
C PRO A 239 -11.59 -12.96 -6.16
N TRP A 240 -10.57 -12.62 -6.94
CA TRP A 240 -10.70 -11.75 -8.13
C TRP A 240 -11.65 -12.27 -9.19
N ALA A 241 -11.86 -13.59 -9.24
CA ALA A 241 -12.86 -14.22 -10.11
C ALA A 241 -14.32 -13.94 -9.69
N THR A 242 -14.54 -13.35 -8.50
CA THR A 242 -15.86 -12.84 -8.14
C THR A 242 -16.19 -11.62 -8.99
N GLN A 243 -17.47 -11.31 -9.15
CA GLN A 243 -17.87 -10.16 -9.97
C GLN A 243 -17.70 -8.80 -9.28
N LEU A 244 -16.92 -8.73 -8.18
CA LEU A 244 -16.67 -7.48 -7.45
C LEU A 244 -15.78 -6.51 -8.23
N PHE A 245 -14.74 -7.01 -8.90
CA PHE A 245 -13.86 -6.18 -9.72
C PHE A 245 -14.13 -6.39 -11.21
N ARG A 246 -14.37 -5.30 -11.94
CA ARG A 246 -14.75 -5.32 -13.35
C ARG A 246 -13.84 -4.43 -14.20
N SER A 247 -13.70 -4.78 -15.45
CA SER A 247 -13.06 -3.97 -16.46
C SER A 247 -13.83 -2.66 -16.71
N PRO A 248 -13.24 -1.68 -17.42
CA PRO A 248 -13.99 -0.48 -17.83
C PRO A 248 -15.26 -0.77 -18.62
N GLY A 249 -15.29 -1.89 -19.35
CA GLY A 249 -16.46 -2.37 -20.08
C GLY A 249 -17.50 -3.12 -19.23
N GLY A 250 -17.22 -3.38 -17.97
CA GLY A 250 -18.10 -4.09 -17.04
C GLY A 250 -17.91 -5.60 -16.98
N ASP A 251 -16.97 -6.17 -17.75
CA ASP A 251 -16.65 -7.59 -17.71
C ASP A 251 -15.82 -7.95 -16.47
N PRO A 252 -15.97 -9.18 -15.92
CA PRO A 252 -15.08 -9.65 -14.87
C PRO A 252 -13.62 -9.61 -15.29
N ILE A 253 -12.72 -9.24 -14.39
CA ILE A 253 -11.29 -9.23 -14.67
C ILE A 253 -10.61 -10.49 -14.19
N ALA A 254 -9.50 -10.83 -14.85
CA ALA A 254 -8.55 -11.81 -14.31
C ALA A 254 -7.80 -11.21 -13.11
N GLU A 255 -7.29 -12.05 -12.24
CA GLU A 255 -6.46 -11.65 -11.10
C GLU A 255 -5.30 -10.77 -11.58
N PRO A 256 -5.24 -9.49 -11.16
CA PRO A 256 -4.15 -8.59 -11.54
C PRO A 256 -2.87 -9.00 -10.81
N ILE A 257 -1.81 -9.25 -11.57
CA ILE A 257 -0.49 -9.63 -11.05
C ILE A 257 0.47 -8.46 -11.25
N ASP A 258 0.21 -7.38 -10.55
CA ASP A 258 0.92 -6.12 -10.68
C ASP A 258 2.13 -6.01 -9.73
N PHE A 259 2.91 -4.95 -9.86
CA PHE A 259 3.99 -4.62 -8.92
C PHE A 259 3.51 -3.55 -7.95
N GLY A 260 2.53 -3.88 -7.10
CA GLY A 260 1.94 -2.95 -6.18
C GLY A 260 2.94 -2.38 -5.17
N LEU A 261 3.01 -1.07 -5.03
CA LEU A 261 3.89 -0.38 -4.09
C LEU A 261 3.15 0.41 -3.02
N SER A 262 2.11 1.13 -3.41
CA SER A 262 1.30 1.94 -2.50
C SER A 262 -0.16 1.79 -2.86
N VAL A 263 -1.04 1.84 -1.87
CA VAL A 263 -2.48 1.81 -2.07
C VAL A 263 -3.15 2.83 -1.16
N GLN A 264 -4.21 3.45 -1.66
CA GLN A 264 -5.10 4.33 -0.90
C GLN A 264 -6.55 3.97 -1.16
N ILE A 265 -7.37 4.00 -0.12
CA ILE A 265 -8.83 3.91 -0.19
C ILE A 265 -9.39 5.27 0.17
N ARG A 266 -10.15 5.90 -0.74
CA ARG A 266 -10.69 7.24 -0.57
C ARG A 266 -11.79 7.50 -1.59
N ASP A 267 -12.81 8.28 -1.22
CA ASP A 267 -13.75 8.85 -2.19
C ASP A 267 -13.01 9.87 -3.07
N ILE A 268 -12.71 9.48 -4.30
CA ILE A 268 -11.87 10.27 -5.21
C ILE A 268 -12.75 11.11 -6.16
N ASN A 269 -13.94 10.60 -6.49
CA ASN A 269 -14.85 11.25 -7.43
C ASN A 269 -15.95 12.07 -6.74
N ALA A 270 -15.94 12.13 -5.39
CA ALA A 270 -16.90 12.83 -4.53
C ALA A 270 -18.35 12.31 -4.67
N ASP A 271 -18.53 11.01 -4.92
CA ASP A 271 -19.85 10.37 -4.95
C ASP A 271 -20.26 9.78 -3.59
N GLY A 272 -19.41 9.88 -2.59
CA GLY A 272 -19.61 9.40 -1.24
C GLY A 272 -19.27 7.93 -1.04
N HIS A 273 -18.62 7.27 -2.02
CA HIS A 273 -18.19 5.88 -1.93
C HIS A 273 -16.66 5.79 -2.01
N PRO A 274 -16.01 5.04 -1.11
CA PRO A 274 -14.56 4.94 -1.14
C PRO A 274 -14.07 4.15 -2.36
N ASP A 275 -13.25 4.79 -3.19
CA ASP A 275 -12.54 4.24 -4.34
C ASP A 275 -11.18 3.70 -3.92
N ILE A 276 -10.53 2.91 -4.79
CA ILE A 276 -9.19 2.37 -4.53
C ILE A 276 -8.23 2.83 -5.63
N TYR A 277 -7.09 3.41 -5.22
CA TYR A 277 -5.97 3.72 -6.10
C TYR A 277 -4.75 2.88 -5.71
N VAL A 278 -4.17 2.17 -6.68
CA VAL A 278 -2.96 1.35 -6.49
C VAL A 278 -1.84 1.87 -7.38
N CYS A 279 -0.76 2.32 -6.75
CA CYS A 279 0.48 2.67 -7.43
C CYS A 279 1.24 1.39 -7.81
N ASN A 280 1.63 1.27 -9.07
CA ASN A 280 2.39 0.13 -9.58
C ASN A 280 3.75 0.55 -10.10
N ASP A 281 4.73 -0.35 -9.96
CA ASP A 281 6.07 -0.19 -10.49
C ASP A 281 6.21 -0.88 -11.86
N PHE A 282 7.15 -0.42 -12.68
CA PHE A 282 7.57 -1.03 -13.96
C PHE A 282 6.47 -1.21 -15.02
N GLN A 283 6.17 -2.46 -15.37
CA GLN A 283 5.42 -2.81 -16.57
C GLN A 283 3.90 -2.72 -16.40
N THR A 284 3.42 -2.59 -15.19
CA THR A 284 1.99 -2.52 -14.91
C THR A 284 1.58 -1.09 -14.59
N PRO A 285 0.55 -0.54 -15.25
CA PRO A 285 0.06 0.79 -14.95
C PRO A 285 -0.64 0.82 -13.59
N ASP A 286 -0.74 2.01 -13.01
CA ASP A 286 -1.54 2.22 -11.82
C ASP A 286 -3.00 1.79 -12.04
N ARG A 287 -3.61 1.26 -10.99
CA ARG A 287 -5.02 0.85 -10.98
C ARG A 287 -5.87 1.90 -10.29
N PHE A 288 -7.00 2.12 -10.87
CA PHE A 288 -8.02 3.01 -10.35
C PHE A 288 -9.36 2.30 -10.34
N TRP A 289 -9.83 1.92 -9.17
CA TRP A 289 -11.06 1.17 -8.97
C TRP A 289 -12.14 2.10 -8.41
N LEU A 290 -13.15 2.42 -9.24
CA LEU A 290 -14.30 3.21 -8.80
C LEU A 290 -15.35 2.29 -8.16
N ASN A 291 -15.76 2.63 -6.96
CA ASN A 291 -16.81 1.95 -6.20
C ASN A 291 -18.19 2.38 -6.70
N ASP A 292 -19.12 1.45 -6.85
CA ASP A 292 -20.50 1.73 -7.26
C ASP A 292 -21.47 1.94 -6.07
N GLY A 293 -20.93 1.97 -4.85
CA GLY A 293 -21.71 2.13 -3.62
C GLY A 293 -22.31 0.85 -3.06
N GLU A 294 -22.08 -0.28 -3.71
CA GLU A 294 -22.48 -1.62 -3.25
C GLU A 294 -21.24 -2.52 -3.06
N GLY A 295 -20.07 -1.92 -2.81
CA GLY A 295 -18.80 -2.62 -2.65
C GLY A 295 -18.27 -3.28 -3.92
N ARG A 296 -18.81 -2.94 -5.11
CA ARG A 296 -18.31 -3.42 -6.39
C ARG A 296 -17.47 -2.35 -7.07
N PHE A 297 -16.38 -2.77 -7.66
CA PHE A 297 -15.40 -1.88 -8.25
C PHE A 297 -15.33 -2.04 -9.77
N ARG A 298 -15.28 -0.91 -10.47
CA ARG A 298 -15.02 -0.85 -11.91
C ARG A 298 -13.73 -0.11 -12.18
N GLU A 299 -12.85 -0.71 -12.96
CA GLU A 299 -11.61 -0.06 -13.36
C GLU A 299 -11.91 1.20 -14.19
N LEU A 300 -11.26 2.29 -13.84
CA LEU A 300 -11.35 3.54 -14.60
C LEU A 300 -10.75 3.34 -16.00
N GLY A 301 -11.48 3.75 -17.03
CA GLY A 301 -11.02 3.59 -18.42
C GLY A 301 -9.73 4.34 -18.73
N PRO A 302 -8.91 3.88 -19.69
CA PRO A 302 -7.61 4.47 -20.02
C PRO A 302 -7.71 5.90 -20.56
N THR A 303 -8.89 6.31 -21.04
CA THR A 303 -9.12 7.67 -21.57
C THR A 303 -9.46 8.70 -20.49
N ALA A 304 -9.85 8.27 -19.30
CA ALA A 304 -10.19 9.17 -18.19
C ALA A 304 -8.95 9.84 -17.58
N ILE A 305 -7.83 9.09 -17.52
CA ILE A 305 -6.51 9.60 -17.16
C ILE A 305 -5.58 9.33 -18.32
N ARG A 306 -5.03 10.38 -18.93
CA ARG A 306 -4.23 10.27 -20.16
C ARG A 306 -2.93 9.50 -19.99
N SER A 307 -2.33 9.60 -18.81
CA SER A 307 -1.07 8.93 -18.50
C SER A 307 -0.95 8.71 -16.99
N VAL A 308 -0.24 7.66 -16.63
CA VAL A 308 0.19 7.39 -15.26
C VAL A 308 1.71 7.41 -15.19
N SER A 309 2.25 7.46 -13.97
CA SER A 309 3.68 7.31 -13.74
C SER A 309 4.19 5.93 -14.22
N TYR A 310 5.45 5.85 -14.62
CA TYR A 310 6.06 4.56 -15.03
C TYR A 310 6.49 3.72 -13.82
N ALA A 311 6.94 4.39 -12.76
CA ALA A 311 7.35 3.75 -11.51
C ALA A 311 6.75 4.54 -10.35
N SER A 312 5.46 4.31 -10.13
CA SER A 312 4.67 5.00 -9.10
C SER A 312 5.09 4.55 -7.71
N MET A 313 5.70 5.46 -6.95
CA MET A 313 6.22 5.17 -5.62
C MET A 313 5.20 5.41 -4.51
N GLY A 314 4.26 6.31 -4.74
CA GLY A 314 3.20 6.65 -3.80
C GLY A 314 2.29 7.73 -4.38
N VAL A 315 1.10 7.81 -3.83
CA VAL A 315 0.06 8.78 -4.20
C VAL A 315 -0.45 9.47 -2.95
N ASP A 316 -0.81 10.72 -3.09
CA ASP A 316 -1.58 11.44 -2.08
C ASP A 316 -2.64 12.32 -2.74
N PHE A 317 -3.71 12.57 -2.01
CA PHE A 317 -4.93 13.22 -2.49
C PHE A 317 -5.24 14.45 -1.65
N ALA A 318 -5.49 15.56 -2.29
CA ALA A 318 -5.93 16.80 -1.67
C ALA A 318 -6.60 17.70 -2.72
N ASP A 319 -7.43 18.63 -2.29
CA ASP A 319 -7.85 19.76 -3.11
C ASP A 319 -6.71 20.78 -3.13
N LEU A 320 -5.87 20.70 -4.17
CA LEU A 320 -4.62 21.48 -4.27
C LEU A 320 -4.86 22.91 -4.76
N ASP A 321 -5.84 23.12 -5.64
CA ASP A 321 -6.15 24.42 -6.22
C ASP A 321 -7.36 25.11 -5.55
N ARG A 322 -8.03 24.42 -4.61
CA ARG A 322 -9.17 24.88 -3.82
C ARG A 322 -10.43 25.11 -4.66
N ASP A 323 -10.65 24.23 -5.62
CA ASP A 323 -11.87 24.24 -6.44
C ASP A 323 -13.00 23.37 -5.89
N GLY A 324 -12.74 22.65 -4.80
CA GLY A 324 -13.70 21.78 -4.12
C GLY A 324 -13.67 20.35 -4.65
N HIS A 325 -12.78 20.02 -5.59
CA HIS A 325 -12.58 18.68 -6.09
C HIS A 325 -11.28 18.07 -5.55
N THR A 326 -11.21 16.75 -5.53
CA THR A 326 -10.01 16.06 -5.08
C THR A 326 -9.03 15.92 -6.22
N ASP A 327 -7.86 16.53 -6.07
CA ASP A 327 -6.69 16.29 -6.91
C ASP A 327 -5.87 15.14 -6.36
N PHE A 328 -4.97 14.59 -7.16
CA PHE A 328 -4.00 13.61 -6.68
C PHE A 328 -2.61 13.84 -7.28
N PHE A 329 -1.59 13.58 -6.49
CA PHE A 329 -0.21 13.66 -6.91
C PHE A 329 0.48 12.30 -6.75
N VAL A 330 1.02 11.78 -7.87
CA VAL A 330 1.79 10.53 -7.87
C VAL A 330 3.27 10.85 -7.96
N ALA A 331 4.03 10.34 -6.99
CA ALA A 331 5.47 10.46 -6.96
C ALA A 331 6.13 9.36 -7.81
N GLU A 332 6.92 9.76 -8.78
CA GLU A 332 7.73 8.86 -9.64
C GLU A 332 9.13 8.66 -9.05
N MET A 333 9.73 7.50 -9.30
CA MET A 333 11.14 7.22 -8.96
C MET A 333 12.11 8.02 -9.85
N LEU A 334 12.08 9.34 -9.72
CA LEU A 334 12.90 10.23 -10.53
C LEU A 334 14.30 10.44 -9.95
N SER A 335 15.31 10.27 -10.78
CA SER A 335 16.66 10.68 -10.41
C SER A 335 16.83 12.20 -10.44
N ARG A 336 17.61 12.75 -9.51
CA ARG A 336 17.86 14.19 -9.40
C ARG A 336 18.56 14.78 -10.64
N THR A 337 19.41 13.99 -11.29
CA THR A 337 20.18 14.47 -12.45
C THR A 337 19.59 13.96 -13.77
N PRO A 338 19.59 14.77 -14.85
CA PRO A 338 19.10 14.34 -16.17
C PRO A 338 19.83 13.08 -16.68
N MET A 339 21.13 12.98 -16.48
CA MET A 339 21.91 11.82 -16.90
C MET A 339 21.44 10.53 -16.22
N ASN A 340 21.23 10.58 -14.89
CA ASN A 340 20.73 9.41 -14.16
C ASN A 340 19.29 9.07 -14.54
N ARG A 341 18.47 10.05 -14.94
CA ARG A 341 17.14 9.79 -15.51
C ARG A 341 17.22 8.98 -16.79
N LEU A 342 18.11 9.39 -17.73
CA LEU A 342 18.32 8.66 -18.98
C LEU A 342 18.85 7.23 -18.74
N LEU A 343 19.73 7.05 -17.76
CA LEU A 343 20.27 5.72 -17.42
C LEU A 343 19.22 4.81 -16.75
N LYS A 344 18.24 5.39 -16.05
CA LYS A 344 17.14 4.65 -15.42
C LYS A 344 16.00 4.32 -16.38
N ILE A 345 15.80 5.12 -17.42
CA ILE A 345 14.93 4.77 -18.54
C ILE A 345 15.64 3.63 -19.30
N SER A 346 15.54 2.45 -18.76
CA SER A 346 16.16 1.23 -19.27
C SER A 346 15.67 0.92 -20.69
N PRO A 347 16.48 0.26 -21.53
CA PRO A 347 16.04 -0.32 -22.80
C PRO A 347 14.92 -1.37 -22.65
N ASN A 348 14.51 -1.70 -21.45
CA ASN A 348 13.35 -2.53 -21.13
C ASN A 348 12.05 -1.71 -21.07
N THR A 349 11.88 -0.73 -21.95
CA THR A 349 10.57 -0.12 -22.18
C THR A 349 9.54 -1.23 -22.34
N PRO A 350 8.44 -1.24 -21.56
CA PRO A 350 7.42 -2.25 -21.72
C PRO A 350 6.97 -2.30 -23.18
N PRO A 351 6.58 -3.45 -23.69
CA PRO A 351 5.97 -3.52 -25.02
C PRO A 351 4.77 -2.58 -25.02
N SER A 352 4.60 -1.82 -26.09
CA SER A 352 3.42 -0.97 -26.25
C SER A 352 2.16 -1.82 -26.05
N PRO A 353 1.28 -1.48 -25.11
CA PRO A 353 0.07 -2.23 -24.91
C PRO A 353 -0.78 -2.23 -26.17
N GLN A 354 -1.59 -3.27 -26.38
CA GLN A 354 -2.55 -3.29 -27.46
C GLN A 354 -3.77 -2.49 -27.01
N PRO A 355 -4.42 -1.71 -27.90
CA PRO A 355 -5.64 -0.99 -27.59
C PRO A 355 -6.67 -1.93 -26.95
N GLY A 356 -7.21 -1.53 -25.79
CA GLY A 356 -8.16 -2.32 -25.01
C GLY A 356 -7.58 -3.38 -24.10
N ASP A 357 -6.25 -3.53 -24.02
CA ASP A 357 -5.59 -4.31 -22.96
C ASP A 357 -5.67 -3.57 -21.62
N SER A 358 -5.71 -4.30 -20.52
CA SER A 358 -5.59 -3.73 -19.16
C SER A 358 -4.29 -2.93 -18.94
N LEU A 359 -3.30 -3.12 -19.81
CA LEU A 359 -2.02 -2.41 -19.82
C LEU A 359 -2.01 -1.20 -20.79
N ASP A 360 -3.15 -0.83 -21.39
CA ASP A 360 -3.24 0.18 -22.47
C ASP A 360 -3.14 1.63 -21.96
N ARG A 361 -2.73 1.85 -20.72
CA ARG A 361 -2.52 3.21 -20.21
C ARG A 361 -1.08 3.64 -20.42
N LEU A 362 -0.91 4.83 -21.02
CA LEU A 362 0.42 5.41 -21.26
C LEU A 362 1.12 5.65 -19.92
N GLN A 363 2.26 5.00 -19.72
CA GLN A 363 3.14 5.22 -18.58
C GLN A 363 4.26 6.20 -18.95
N VAL A 364 4.48 7.20 -18.13
CA VAL A 364 5.50 8.24 -18.32
C VAL A 364 6.44 8.33 -17.13
N PRO A 365 7.76 8.45 -17.34
CA PRO A 365 8.73 8.51 -16.24
C PRO A 365 8.80 9.95 -15.66
N ARG A 366 7.72 10.38 -15.05
CA ARG A 366 7.59 11.68 -14.36
C ARG A 366 6.50 11.60 -13.30
N ASN A 367 6.56 12.51 -12.34
CA ASN A 367 5.44 12.75 -11.43
C ASN A 367 4.20 13.13 -12.25
N THR A 368 3.03 12.68 -11.81
CA THR A 368 1.74 13.00 -12.42
C THR A 368 0.84 13.72 -11.42
N LEU A 369 0.10 14.68 -11.90
CA LEU A 369 -0.88 15.49 -11.19
C LEU A 369 -2.16 15.50 -12.01
#